data_ce8f18984c0b32d5d607a8bb21337afc
#
_entry.id   ce8f18984c0b32d5d607a8bb21337afc
#
_cell.length_a   1.000
_cell.length_b   1.000
_cell.length_c   1.000
_cell.angle_alpha   90.00
_cell.angle_beta   90.00
_cell.angle_gamma   90.00
#
_symmetry.space_group_name_H-M   'P 1'
#
loop_
_entity.id
_entity.type
_entity.pdbx_description
1 polymer ?
#
loop_
_entity_poly.entity_id
_entity_poly.type
_entity_poly.pdbx_seq_one_letter_code
_entity_poly.pdbx_strand_id
1 'polypeptide(L)'
;MTIYALSSGPGVSGVAVIRISGSETSKVLKKLTNKEIPQPRMATLRKINNINTSELIDEGIIIWFPAPESYTGEDMAEIHVHGGKAVVLALQNEISKFENCRLAEAGEFTKLAFQNGKINLLKAESIAD
;
A
#
# COMPACT_ATOMS: atom_id res chain seq x y z
N MET A 1 -9.78 9.64 -4.20
CA MET A 1 -8.38 9.88 -3.78
C MET A 1 -7.76 8.58 -3.29
N THR A 2 -6.60 8.25 -3.78
CA THR A 2 -5.87 7.07 -3.34
C THR A 2 -4.98 7.46 -2.17
N ILE A 3 -4.98 6.63 -1.12
CA ILE A 3 -4.21 6.89 0.09
C ILE A 3 -3.17 5.78 0.31
N TYR A 4 -2.07 6.13 0.95
CA TYR A 4 -1.03 5.18 1.30
C TYR A 4 -0.45 5.50 2.66
N ALA A 5 0.05 4.49 3.34
CA ALA A 5 0.67 4.66 4.65
C ALA A 5 1.57 3.48 4.99
N LEU A 6 2.53 3.74 5.87
CA LEU A 6 3.26 2.68 6.54
C LEU A 6 2.32 2.03 7.56
N SER A 7 1.98 0.77 7.36
CA SER A 7 1.03 0.07 8.22
C SER A 7 1.70 -0.79 9.28
N SER A 8 3.00 -1.05 9.17
CA SER A 8 3.76 -1.71 10.22
C SER A 8 4.04 -0.72 11.35
N GLY A 9 4.25 -1.23 12.57
CA GLY A 9 4.45 -0.37 13.75
C GLY A 9 5.65 0.56 13.61
N PRO A 10 5.75 1.56 14.48
CA PRO A 10 6.87 2.49 14.46
C PRO A 10 8.17 1.80 14.87
N GLY A 11 9.29 2.39 14.45
CA GLY A 11 10.61 1.91 14.80
C GLY A 11 11.23 1.05 13.71
N VAL A 12 12.43 0.57 13.99
CA VAL A 12 13.19 -0.28 13.06
C VAL A 12 12.67 -1.71 13.19
N SER A 13 12.27 -2.28 12.06
CA SER A 13 11.86 -3.68 12.00
C SER A 13 12.49 -4.33 10.76
N GLY A 14 12.51 -5.65 10.71
CA GLY A 14 13.04 -6.39 9.57
C GLY A 14 12.21 -6.17 8.30
N VAL A 15 10.90 -5.94 8.46
CA VAL A 15 9.97 -5.75 7.33
C VAL A 15 9.11 -4.52 7.58
N ALA A 16 8.94 -3.72 6.55
CA ALA A 16 7.99 -2.63 6.54
C ALA A 16 6.88 -2.94 5.54
N VAL A 17 5.66 -2.57 5.88
CA VAL A 17 4.50 -2.77 5.01
C VAL A 17 3.91 -1.41 4.65
N ILE A 18 3.91 -1.10 3.36
CA ILE A 18 3.21 0.07 2.83
C ILE A 18 1.89 -0.42 2.27
N ARG A 19 0.81 0.17 2.75
CA ARG A 19 -0.55 -0.16 2.30
C ARG A 19 -1.09 0.96 1.43
N ILE A 20 -1.75 0.59 0.34
CA ILE A 20 -2.34 1.54 -0.62
C ILE A 20 -3.80 1.18 -0.80
N SER A 21 -4.68 2.18 -0.87
CA SER A 21 -6.10 1.98 -1.13
C SER A 21 -6.63 3.08 -2.04
N GLY A 22 -7.32 2.70 -3.11
CA GLY A 22 -7.98 3.62 -4.01
C GLY A 22 -7.82 3.25 -5.47
N SER A 23 -8.41 4.06 -6.32
CA SER A 23 -8.49 3.79 -7.76
C SER A 23 -7.15 3.81 -8.48
N GLU A 24 -6.12 4.45 -7.91
CA GLU A 24 -4.80 4.52 -8.55
C GLU A 24 -3.88 3.36 -8.17
N THR A 25 -4.33 2.46 -7.29
CA THR A 25 -3.49 1.39 -6.76
C THR A 25 -2.85 0.52 -7.84
N SER A 26 -3.64 0.06 -8.82
CA SER A 26 -3.10 -0.79 -9.88
C SER A 26 -2.05 -0.08 -10.74
N LYS A 27 -2.29 1.19 -11.04
CA LYS A 27 -1.34 2.02 -11.80
C LYS A 27 -0.02 2.19 -11.05
N VAL A 28 -0.10 2.43 -9.74
CA VAL A 28 1.08 2.56 -8.89
C VAL A 28 1.89 1.27 -8.91
N LEU A 29 1.24 0.12 -8.74
CA LEU A 29 1.94 -1.17 -8.75
C LEU A 29 2.65 -1.43 -10.08
N LYS A 30 1.96 -1.19 -11.19
CA LYS A 30 2.54 -1.42 -12.52
C LYS A 30 3.76 -0.54 -12.77
N LYS A 31 3.68 0.73 -12.37
CA LYS A 31 4.79 1.67 -12.58
C LYS A 31 5.99 1.36 -11.70
N LEU A 32 5.75 0.99 -10.44
CA LEU A 32 6.84 0.67 -9.53
C LEU A 32 7.59 -0.59 -9.92
N THR A 33 6.91 -1.55 -10.52
CA THR A 33 7.50 -2.86 -10.81
C THR A 33 7.84 -3.08 -12.28
N ASN A 34 7.32 -2.25 -13.19
CA ASN A 34 7.40 -2.44 -14.64
C ASN A 34 6.84 -3.81 -15.07
N LYS A 35 5.84 -4.29 -14.35
CA LYS A 35 5.17 -5.57 -14.64
C LYS A 35 3.68 -5.42 -14.46
N GLU A 36 2.93 -6.37 -15.02
CA GLU A 36 1.50 -6.46 -14.77
C GLU A 36 1.23 -6.75 -13.30
N ILE A 37 0.03 -6.37 -12.83
CA ILE A 37 -0.36 -6.65 -11.45
C ILE A 37 -0.35 -8.15 -11.19
N PRO A 38 0.08 -8.56 -9.97
CA PRO A 38 0.06 -9.98 -9.60
C PRO A 38 -1.36 -10.52 -9.49
N GLN A 39 -1.47 -11.83 -9.42
CA GLN A 39 -2.76 -12.45 -9.15
C GLN A 39 -3.29 -12.00 -7.78
N PRO A 40 -4.61 -11.82 -7.65
CA PRO A 40 -5.19 -11.36 -6.38
C PRO A 40 -4.83 -12.25 -5.20
N ARG A 41 -4.50 -11.59 -4.09
CA ARG A 41 -4.24 -12.22 -2.78
C ARG A 41 -3.09 -13.22 -2.78
N MET A 42 -2.18 -13.11 -3.74
CA MET A 42 -1.03 -13.99 -3.85
C MET A 42 0.25 -13.21 -3.58
N ALA A 43 1.00 -13.62 -2.56
CA ALA A 43 2.28 -12.99 -2.24
C ALA A 43 3.24 -13.19 -3.41
N THR A 44 3.66 -12.11 -4.03
CA THR A 44 4.44 -12.18 -5.27
C THR A 44 5.70 -11.34 -5.13
N LEU A 45 6.86 -11.96 -5.38
CA LEU A 45 8.15 -11.27 -5.32
C LEU A 45 8.31 -10.35 -6.52
N ARG A 46 8.65 -9.09 -6.28
CA ARG A 46 8.86 -8.09 -7.32
C ARG A 46 10.01 -7.16 -6.97
N LYS A 47 10.73 -6.74 -7.98
CA LYS A 47 11.67 -5.62 -7.86
C LYS A 47 10.87 -4.33 -7.90
N ILE A 48 11.20 -3.42 -6.98
CA ILE A 48 10.52 -2.12 -6.85
C ILE A 48 11.53 -1.05 -7.21
N ASN A 49 11.19 -0.23 -8.19
CA ASN A 49 12.13 0.70 -8.82
C ASN A 49 11.65 2.13 -8.76
N ASN A 50 12.61 3.05 -8.84
CA ASN A 50 12.33 4.44 -9.09
C ASN A 50 11.63 4.56 -10.45
N ILE A 51 10.47 5.23 -10.50
CA ILE A 51 9.65 5.30 -11.72
C ILE A 51 10.28 6.11 -12.84
N ASN A 52 11.19 7.02 -12.51
CA ASN A 52 11.85 7.88 -13.51
C ASN A 52 13.18 7.30 -14.01
N THR A 53 13.96 6.71 -13.10
CA THR A 53 15.33 6.27 -13.43
C THR A 53 15.44 4.75 -13.57
N SER A 54 14.43 4.01 -13.14
CA SER A 54 14.44 2.53 -13.06
C SER A 54 15.49 1.98 -12.10
N GLU A 55 16.06 2.85 -11.25
CA GLU A 55 17.01 2.41 -10.22
C GLU A 55 16.28 1.57 -9.17
N LEU A 56 16.87 0.44 -8.79
CA LEU A 56 16.28 -0.46 -7.80
C LEU A 56 16.20 0.21 -6.42
N ILE A 57 15.00 0.21 -5.84
CA ILE A 57 14.79 0.64 -4.46
C ILE A 57 14.92 -0.56 -3.53
N ASP A 58 14.20 -1.62 -3.83
CA ASP A 58 14.23 -2.84 -3.04
C ASP A 58 13.58 -3.98 -3.83
N GLU A 59 13.75 -5.20 -3.35
CA GLU A 59 13.00 -6.35 -3.83
C GLU A 59 12.11 -6.82 -2.69
N GLY A 60 10.81 -6.91 -2.94
CA GLY A 60 9.86 -7.20 -1.87
C GLY A 60 8.67 -7.99 -2.36
N ILE A 61 7.72 -8.17 -1.45
CA ILE A 61 6.50 -8.93 -1.72
C ILE A 61 5.35 -7.95 -1.96
N ILE A 62 4.62 -8.17 -3.05
CA ILE A 62 3.43 -7.39 -3.35
C ILE A 62 2.22 -8.31 -3.26
N ILE A 63 1.16 -7.82 -2.60
CA ILE A 63 -0.12 -8.52 -2.53
C ILE A 63 -1.18 -7.55 -3.05
N TRP A 64 -1.93 -8.00 -4.06
CA TRP A 64 -2.98 -7.23 -4.71
C TRP A 64 -4.35 -7.69 -4.23
N PHE A 65 -5.19 -6.73 -3.85
CA PHE A 65 -6.56 -6.98 -3.37
C PHE A 65 -7.54 -6.15 -4.20
N PRO A 66 -8.07 -6.70 -5.29
CA PRO A 66 -9.03 -5.94 -6.11
C PRO A 66 -10.37 -5.72 -5.40
N ALA A 67 -10.96 -4.56 -5.63
CA ALA A 67 -12.29 -4.25 -5.12
C ALA A 67 -13.32 -5.27 -5.63
N PRO A 68 -14.35 -5.58 -4.85
CA PRO A 68 -14.60 -5.12 -3.50
C PRO A 68 -14.01 -6.02 -2.41
N GLU A 69 -13.27 -7.05 -2.79
CA GLU A 69 -12.74 -8.07 -1.87
C GLU A 69 -11.44 -7.61 -1.22
N SER A 70 -11.53 -6.52 -0.46
CA SER A 70 -10.40 -5.91 0.23
C SER A 70 -10.84 -5.33 1.57
N TYR A 71 -9.87 -4.95 2.41
CA TYR A 71 -10.16 -4.39 3.74
C TYR A 71 -11.03 -3.13 3.64
N THR A 72 -10.72 -2.22 2.73
CA THR A 72 -11.48 -0.97 2.57
C THR A 72 -12.67 -1.10 1.62
N GLY A 73 -12.76 -2.18 0.85
CA GLY A 73 -13.74 -2.32 -0.22
C GLY A 73 -13.31 -1.70 -1.53
N GLU A 74 -12.17 -1.02 -1.55
CA GLU A 74 -11.56 -0.44 -2.75
C GLU A 74 -10.42 -1.32 -3.25
N ASP A 75 -9.85 -1.00 -4.42
CA ASP A 75 -8.61 -1.62 -4.85
C ASP A 75 -7.54 -1.32 -3.82
N MET A 76 -6.85 -2.35 -3.34
CA MET A 76 -5.81 -2.21 -2.33
C MET A 76 -4.58 -3.02 -2.69
N ALA A 77 -3.46 -2.62 -2.12
CA ALA A 77 -2.24 -3.40 -2.19
C ALA A 77 -1.45 -3.27 -0.90
N GLU A 78 -0.65 -4.28 -0.64
CA GLU A 78 0.40 -4.24 0.38
C GLU A 78 1.73 -4.45 -0.30
N ILE A 79 2.69 -3.60 0.05
CA ILE A 79 4.06 -3.71 -0.44
C ILE A 79 4.94 -3.98 0.78
N HIS A 80 5.50 -5.17 0.85
CA HIS A 80 6.36 -5.61 1.95
C HIS A 80 7.80 -5.47 1.52
N VAL A 81 8.53 -4.58 2.17
CA VAL A 81 9.93 -4.27 1.86
C VAL A 81 10.79 -4.40 3.10
N HIS A 82 12.11 -4.30 2.94
CA HIS A 82 13.01 -4.25 4.08
C HIS A 82 12.71 -3.00 4.91
N GLY A 83 12.75 -3.14 6.24
CA GLY A 83 12.27 -2.12 7.16
C GLY A 83 13.18 -0.93 7.37
N GLY A 84 14.24 -0.80 6.58
CA GLY A 84 15.16 0.34 6.69
C GLY A 84 14.47 1.65 6.36
N LYS A 85 14.83 2.70 7.10
CA LYS A 85 14.23 4.02 6.94
C LYS A 85 14.39 4.57 5.52
N ALA A 86 15.55 4.36 4.91
CA ALA A 86 15.83 4.84 3.56
C ALA A 86 14.92 4.19 2.52
N VAL A 87 14.67 2.88 2.63
CA VAL A 87 13.81 2.15 1.71
C VAL A 87 12.37 2.64 1.85
N VAL A 88 11.88 2.77 3.07
CA VAL A 88 10.52 3.25 3.34
C VAL A 88 10.31 4.64 2.77
N LEU A 89 11.24 5.56 3.04
CA LEU A 89 11.15 6.95 2.55
C LEU A 89 11.20 6.99 1.02
N ALA A 90 12.10 6.21 0.41
CA ALA A 90 12.21 6.16 -1.06
C ALA A 90 10.92 5.67 -1.69
N LEU A 91 10.33 4.61 -1.14
CA LEU A 91 9.08 4.05 -1.66
C LEU A 91 7.92 5.04 -1.50
N GLN A 92 7.77 5.64 -0.33
CA GLN A 92 6.72 6.63 -0.10
C GLN A 92 6.89 7.83 -1.05
N ASN A 93 8.12 8.24 -1.29
CA ASN A 93 8.40 9.34 -2.21
C ASN A 93 7.96 8.99 -3.63
N GLU A 94 8.19 7.75 -4.09
CA GLU A 94 7.73 7.33 -5.41
C GLU A 94 6.21 7.38 -5.52
N ILE A 95 5.51 6.88 -4.52
CA ILE A 95 4.05 6.89 -4.54
C ILE A 95 3.50 8.31 -4.53
N SER A 96 4.16 9.22 -3.84
CA SER A 96 3.74 10.63 -3.77
C SER A 96 3.78 11.35 -5.12
N LYS A 97 4.50 10.81 -6.10
CA LYS A 97 4.60 11.41 -7.45
C LYS A 97 3.34 11.18 -8.29
N PHE A 98 2.49 10.24 -7.90
CA PHE A 98 1.27 9.95 -8.65
C PHE A 98 0.18 10.95 -8.31
N GLU A 99 -0.56 11.40 -9.35
CA GLU A 99 -1.72 12.25 -9.15
C GLU A 99 -2.77 11.49 -8.33
N ASN A 100 -3.50 12.22 -7.51
CA ASN A 100 -4.57 11.69 -6.68
C ASN A 100 -4.11 10.65 -5.66
N CYS A 101 -2.82 10.67 -5.30
CA CYS A 101 -2.27 9.85 -4.23
C CYS A 101 -1.75 10.75 -3.13
N ARG A 102 -2.09 10.44 -1.88
CA ARG A 102 -1.60 11.19 -0.72
C ARG A 102 -1.41 10.26 0.47
N LEU A 103 -0.62 10.72 1.43
CA LEU A 103 -0.49 10.00 2.70
C LEU A 103 -1.85 9.96 3.40
N ALA A 104 -2.16 8.79 3.96
CA ALA A 104 -3.37 8.62 4.75
C ALA A 104 -3.28 9.38 6.06
N GLU A 105 -4.43 9.85 6.53
CA GLU A 105 -4.56 10.34 7.89
C GLU A 105 -4.72 9.16 8.85
N ALA A 106 -4.44 9.40 10.14
CA ALA A 106 -4.60 8.38 11.17
C ALA A 106 -6.03 7.80 11.12
N GLY A 107 -6.12 6.46 11.08
CA GLY A 107 -7.39 5.75 11.06
C GLY A 107 -8.16 5.81 9.75
N GLU A 108 -7.57 6.35 8.70
CA GLU A 108 -8.31 6.54 7.45
C GLU A 108 -8.68 5.24 6.74
N PHE A 109 -7.82 4.23 6.79
CA PHE A 109 -8.15 2.91 6.21
C PHE A 109 -9.36 2.30 6.92
N THR A 110 -9.37 2.37 8.24
CA THR A 110 -10.51 1.88 9.05
C THR A 110 -11.78 2.66 8.75
N LYS A 111 -11.67 3.97 8.60
CA LYS A 111 -12.80 4.83 8.26
C LYS A 111 -13.41 4.43 6.91
N LEU A 112 -12.57 4.22 5.90
CA LEU A 112 -13.03 3.77 4.59
C LEU A 112 -13.70 2.41 4.66
N ALA A 113 -13.10 1.47 5.40
CA ALA A 113 -13.68 0.14 5.58
C ALA A 113 -15.07 0.23 6.21
N PHE A 114 -15.23 1.07 7.22
CA PHE A 114 -16.53 1.30 7.84
C PHE A 114 -17.52 1.93 6.86
N GLN A 115 -17.12 2.97 6.15
CA GLN A 115 -17.98 3.66 5.17
C GLN A 115 -18.43 2.74 4.04
N ASN A 116 -17.60 1.80 3.66
CA ASN A 116 -17.91 0.85 2.59
C ASN A 116 -18.57 -0.44 3.11
N GLY A 117 -18.99 -0.46 4.37
CA GLY A 117 -19.74 -1.58 4.96
C GLY A 117 -18.91 -2.83 5.23
N LYS A 118 -17.58 -2.70 5.30
CA LYS A 118 -16.69 -3.85 5.51
C LYS A 118 -16.55 -4.23 6.97
N ILE A 119 -16.73 -3.26 7.88
CA ILE A 119 -16.68 -3.49 9.34
C ILE A 119 -17.82 -2.70 9.98
N ASN A 120 -18.21 -3.10 11.19
CA ASN A 120 -19.21 -2.35 11.95
C ASN A 120 -18.52 -1.35 12.88
N LEU A 121 -19.29 -0.42 13.48
CA LEU A 121 -18.76 0.64 14.33
C LEU A 121 -17.97 0.11 15.52
N LEU A 122 -18.47 -0.96 16.18
CA LEU A 122 -17.78 -1.54 17.32
C LEU A 122 -16.40 -2.09 16.93
N LYS A 123 -16.32 -2.76 15.79
CA LYS A 123 -15.03 -3.25 15.28
C LYS A 123 -14.11 -2.10 14.91
N ALA A 124 -14.64 -1.04 14.30
CA ALA A 124 -13.83 0.12 13.92
C ALA A 124 -13.15 0.75 15.12
N GLU A 125 -13.84 0.85 16.25
CA GLU A 125 -13.30 1.43 17.48
C GLU A 125 -12.18 0.59 18.09
N SER A 126 -12.17 -0.71 17.83
CA SER A 126 -11.18 -1.63 18.40
C SER A 126 -9.96 -1.84 17.50
N ILE A 127 -9.96 -1.31 16.27
CA ILE A 127 -8.88 -1.51 15.29
C ILE A 127 -8.05 -0.24 15.20
N ALA A 128 -6.73 -0.40 15.36
CA ALA A 128 -5.76 0.68 15.14
C ALA A 128 -5.14 0.54 13.77
N ASP A 129 -5.16 1.61 13.00
CA ASP A 129 -4.49 1.70 11.70
C ASP A 129 -3.10 2.30 11.86
#